data_53c5df422ec411a7fae788a1c8b09d04
#
_entry.id   53c5df422ec411a7fae788a1c8b09d04
#
_cell.length_a   1.000
_cell.length_b   1.000
_cell.length_c   1.000
_cell.angle_alpha   90.00
_cell.angle_beta   90.00
_cell.angle_gamma   90.00
#
_symmetry.space_group_name_H-M   'P 1'
#
loop_
_entity.id
_entity.type
_entity.pdbx_description
1 polymer ?
#
loop_
_entity_poly.entity_id
_entity_poly.type
_entity_poly.pdbx_seq_one_letter_code
_entity_poly.pdbx_strand_id
1 'polypeptide(L)'
;SPALSGLDPGAHALVRIATLIAVDAAPPSYMSAVSAALDAGLSMEQIVETLIAVMPTVGVARVVSAAPKLGLALGYDVSEAFEVVASDDLER
;
A
#
# COMPACT_ATOMS: atom_id res chain seq x y z
N SER A 1 -7.42 -17.83 1.76
CA SER A 1 -6.57 -18.43 0.72
C SER A 1 -7.07 -18.06 -0.67
N PRO A 2 -6.17 -17.65 -1.60
CA PRO A 2 -6.58 -17.36 -2.98
C PRO A 2 -7.29 -18.52 -3.66
N ALA A 3 -6.97 -19.75 -3.30
CA ALA A 3 -7.58 -20.95 -3.87
C ALA A 3 -9.08 -21.06 -3.57
N LEU A 4 -9.57 -20.37 -2.53
CA LEU A 4 -10.98 -20.40 -2.12
C LEU A 4 -11.79 -19.28 -2.74
N SER A 5 -11.13 -18.26 -3.28
CA SER A 5 -11.81 -17.12 -3.85
C SER A 5 -11.91 -17.21 -5.34
N GLY A 6 -12.58 -17.12 -6.14
CA GLY A 6 -12.53 -17.17 -7.61
C GLY A 6 -11.76 -16.03 -8.26
N LEU A 7 -11.11 -15.19 -7.47
CA LEU A 7 -10.31 -14.07 -7.97
C LEU A 7 -8.92 -14.54 -8.41
N ASP A 8 -8.38 -13.91 -9.46
CA ASP A 8 -6.99 -14.14 -9.82
C ASP A 8 -6.04 -13.63 -8.72
N PRO A 9 -4.77 -14.09 -8.70
CA PRO A 9 -3.84 -13.72 -7.61
C PRO A 9 -3.63 -12.22 -7.46
N GLY A 10 -3.59 -11.47 -8.56
CA GLY A 10 -3.41 -10.01 -8.51
C GLY A 10 -4.61 -9.31 -7.89
N ALA A 11 -5.81 -9.65 -8.33
CA ALA A 11 -7.04 -9.09 -7.77
C ALA A 11 -7.18 -9.44 -6.30
N HIS A 12 -6.89 -10.68 -5.92
CA HIS A 12 -6.93 -11.11 -4.52
C HIS A 12 -5.96 -10.28 -3.67
N ALA A 13 -4.75 -10.04 -4.17
CA ALA A 13 -3.75 -9.27 -3.44
C ALA A 13 -4.20 -7.81 -3.22
N LEU A 14 -4.80 -7.18 -4.22
CA LEU A 14 -5.31 -5.81 -4.09
C LEU A 14 -6.47 -5.74 -3.09
N VAL A 15 -7.38 -6.70 -3.12
CA VAL A 15 -8.48 -6.78 -2.15
C VAL A 15 -7.93 -6.91 -0.73
N ARG A 16 -6.91 -7.73 -0.55
CA ARG A 16 -6.27 -7.91 0.75
C ARG A 16 -5.67 -6.60 1.26
N ILE A 17 -4.91 -5.90 0.42
CA ILE A 17 -4.31 -4.61 0.80
C ILE A 17 -5.39 -3.58 1.12
N ALA A 18 -6.42 -3.48 0.29
CA ALA A 18 -7.54 -2.57 0.52
C ALA A 18 -8.22 -2.85 1.87
N THR A 19 -8.40 -4.11 2.21
CA THR A 19 -9.00 -4.52 3.49
C THR A 19 -8.11 -4.13 4.67
N LEU A 20 -6.79 -4.30 4.55
CA LEU A 20 -5.85 -3.89 5.61
C LEU A 20 -5.92 -2.39 5.86
N ILE A 21 -6.05 -1.58 4.81
CA ILE A 21 -6.21 -0.13 4.95
C ILE A 21 -7.52 0.17 5.71
N ALA A 22 -8.59 -0.47 5.32
CA ALA A 22 -9.91 -0.24 5.91
C ALA A 22 -9.98 -0.57 7.40
N VAL A 23 -9.28 -1.62 7.83
CA VAL A 23 -9.29 -2.03 9.24
C VAL A 23 -8.12 -1.46 10.05
N ASP A 24 -7.31 -0.60 9.45
CA ASP A 24 -6.14 0.00 10.08
C ASP A 24 -5.20 -1.05 10.67
N ALA A 25 -4.80 -1.99 9.83
CA ALA A 25 -3.97 -3.11 10.24
C ALA A 25 -2.57 -2.68 10.70
N ALA A 26 -1.91 -3.54 11.47
CA ALA A 26 -0.55 -3.32 11.94
C ALA A 26 0.49 -3.56 10.85
N PRO A 27 1.69 -2.95 10.94
CA PRO A 27 2.74 -3.08 9.91
C PRO A 27 3.08 -4.50 9.46
N PRO A 28 3.16 -5.52 10.33
CA PRO A 28 3.48 -6.87 9.86
C PRO A 28 2.50 -7.44 8.83
N SER A 29 1.23 -7.07 8.93
CA SER A 29 0.21 -7.51 7.95
C SER A 29 0.49 -6.94 6.57
N TYR A 30 0.93 -5.68 6.51
CA TYR A 30 1.31 -5.05 5.24
C TYR A 30 2.54 -5.71 4.61
N MET A 31 3.53 -6.11 5.43
CA MET A 31 4.72 -6.79 4.94
C MET A 31 4.34 -8.06 4.18
N SER A 32 3.50 -8.87 4.78
CA SER A 32 3.02 -10.12 4.18
C SER A 32 2.18 -9.87 2.93
N ALA A 33 1.27 -8.89 2.98
CA ALA A 33 0.39 -8.59 1.85
C ALA A 33 1.14 -8.02 0.64
N VAL A 34 2.11 -7.15 0.88
CA VAL A 34 2.93 -6.55 -0.19
C VAL A 34 3.79 -7.62 -0.85
N SER A 35 4.41 -8.51 -0.07
CA SER A 35 5.18 -9.62 -0.61
C SER A 35 4.33 -10.49 -1.54
N ALA A 36 3.12 -10.84 -1.11
CA ALA A 36 2.20 -11.63 -1.94
C ALA A 36 1.78 -10.88 -3.21
N ALA A 37 1.57 -9.57 -3.11
CA ALA A 37 1.18 -8.75 -4.27
C ALA A 37 2.28 -8.69 -5.32
N LEU A 38 3.52 -8.48 -4.89
CA LEU A 38 4.68 -8.46 -5.80
C LEU A 38 4.88 -9.83 -6.45
N ASP A 39 4.74 -10.92 -5.68
CA ASP A 39 4.83 -12.28 -6.21
C ASP A 39 3.73 -12.57 -7.23
N ALA A 40 2.57 -11.95 -7.07
CA ALA A 40 1.47 -12.08 -8.03
C ALA A 40 1.67 -11.21 -9.29
N GLY A 41 2.77 -10.47 -9.38
CA GLY A 41 3.11 -9.68 -10.56
C GLY A 41 2.60 -8.25 -10.53
N LEU A 42 2.07 -7.76 -9.43
CA LEU A 42 1.66 -6.38 -9.31
C LEU A 42 2.88 -5.47 -9.22
N SER A 43 2.76 -4.26 -9.79
CA SER A 43 3.81 -3.26 -9.67
C SER A 43 3.70 -2.52 -8.34
N MET A 44 4.80 -1.91 -7.90
CA MET A 44 4.79 -1.04 -6.73
C MET A 44 3.78 0.10 -6.90
N GLU A 45 3.68 0.65 -8.11
CA GLU A 45 2.74 1.72 -8.43
C GLU A 45 1.29 1.28 -8.23
N GLN A 46 0.92 0.09 -8.71
CA GLN A 46 -0.41 -0.45 -8.52
C GLN A 46 -0.75 -0.61 -7.04
N ILE A 47 0.22 -1.06 -6.25
CA ILE A 47 0.05 -1.23 -4.82
C ILE A 47 -0.18 0.13 -4.14
N VAL A 48 0.64 1.14 -4.48
CA VAL A 48 0.49 2.50 -3.92
C VAL A 48 -0.84 3.13 -4.33
N GLU A 49 -1.26 2.93 -5.58
CA GLU A 49 -2.52 3.47 -6.07
C GLU A 49 -3.75 2.94 -5.33
N THR A 50 -3.61 1.80 -4.64
CA THR A 50 -4.69 1.28 -3.81
C THR A 50 -5.09 2.28 -2.72
N LEU A 51 -4.13 3.05 -2.18
CA LEU A 51 -4.41 4.09 -1.20
C LEU A 51 -5.38 5.13 -1.75
N ILE A 52 -5.18 5.53 -3.01
CA ILE A 52 -6.03 6.51 -3.67
C ILE A 52 -7.41 5.90 -3.99
N ALA A 53 -7.40 4.67 -4.49
CA ALA A 53 -8.62 3.99 -4.91
C ALA A 53 -9.61 3.76 -3.75
N VAL A 54 -9.10 3.47 -2.55
CA VAL A 54 -9.97 3.19 -1.39
C VAL A 54 -10.38 4.45 -0.63
N MET A 55 -9.71 5.57 -0.84
CA MET A 55 -9.90 6.79 -0.05
C MET A 55 -11.36 7.27 0.01
N PRO A 56 -12.13 7.30 -1.10
CA PRO A 56 -13.52 7.72 -1.05
C PRO A 56 -14.41 6.82 -0.16
N THR A 57 -14.01 5.57 0.03
CA THR A 57 -14.79 4.58 0.80
C THR A 57 -14.37 4.53 2.25
N VAL A 58 -13.05 4.50 2.52
CA VAL A 58 -12.54 4.29 3.89
C VAL A 58 -12.22 5.58 4.63
N GLY A 59 -12.09 6.68 3.90
CA GLY A 59 -11.79 7.99 4.48
C GLY A 59 -10.30 8.30 4.57
N VAL A 60 -9.98 9.59 4.64
CA VAL A 60 -8.62 10.11 4.62
C VAL A 60 -7.80 9.62 5.83
N ALA A 61 -8.38 9.56 7.02
CA ALA A 61 -7.66 9.16 8.23
C ALA A 61 -7.06 7.75 8.11
N ARG A 62 -7.81 6.79 7.57
CA ARG A 62 -7.33 5.43 7.35
C ARG A 62 -6.20 5.38 6.34
N VAL A 63 -6.30 6.18 5.27
CA VAL A 63 -5.27 6.25 4.23
C VAL A 63 -3.99 6.88 4.78
N VAL A 64 -4.10 7.96 5.54
CA VAL A 64 -2.94 8.61 6.18
C VAL A 64 -2.23 7.66 7.14
N SER A 65 -2.99 6.86 7.90
CA SER A 65 -2.42 5.84 8.78
C SER A 65 -1.73 4.72 8.00
N ALA A 66 -2.31 4.30 6.90
CA ALA A 66 -1.79 3.19 6.09
C ALA A 66 -0.56 3.55 5.28
N ALA A 67 -0.46 4.79 4.79
CA ALA A 67 0.58 5.20 3.84
C ALA A 67 2.01 4.90 4.31
N PRO A 68 2.45 5.28 5.52
CA PRO A 68 3.80 4.94 5.96
C PRO A 68 4.00 3.44 6.17
N LYS A 69 2.98 2.71 6.60
CA LYS A 69 3.06 1.25 6.78
C LYS A 69 3.27 0.55 5.44
N LEU A 70 2.50 0.96 4.43
CA LEU A 70 2.63 0.43 3.08
C LEU A 70 3.97 0.81 2.46
N GLY A 71 4.41 2.05 2.65
CA GLY A 71 5.70 2.53 2.17
C GLY A 71 6.87 1.71 2.71
N LEU A 72 6.87 1.44 4.02
CA LEU A 72 7.91 0.60 4.64
C LEU A 72 7.87 -0.82 4.09
N ALA A 73 6.69 -1.38 3.88
CA ALA A 73 6.54 -2.72 3.31
C ALA A 73 7.08 -2.81 1.88
N LEU A 74 7.00 -1.71 1.12
CA LEU A 74 7.56 -1.61 -0.23
C LEU A 74 9.06 -1.29 -0.24
N GLY A 75 9.66 -1.08 0.93
CA GLY A 75 11.08 -0.77 1.03
C GLY A 75 11.42 0.71 0.94
N TYR A 76 10.42 1.61 0.97
CA TYR A 76 10.69 3.05 1.00
C TYR A 76 11.05 3.50 2.40
N ASP A 77 12.05 4.37 2.47
CA ASP A 77 12.28 5.15 3.68
C ASP A 77 11.47 6.43 3.56
N VAL A 78 10.44 6.55 4.39
CA VAL A 78 9.52 7.70 4.37
C VAL A 78 10.26 9.01 4.64
N SER A 79 11.23 8.99 5.56
CA SER A 79 12.04 10.18 5.88
C SER A 79 12.88 10.61 4.68
N GLU A 80 13.51 9.65 4.01
CA GLU A 80 14.32 9.90 2.82
C GLU A 80 13.47 10.46 1.67
N ALA A 81 12.29 9.88 1.45
CA ALA A 81 11.37 10.36 0.43
C ALA A 81 10.92 11.80 0.72
N PHE A 82 10.67 12.12 1.97
CA PHE A 82 10.31 13.47 2.39
C PHE A 82 11.46 14.45 2.14
N GLU A 83 12.69 14.07 2.44
CA GLU A 83 13.86 14.91 2.19
C GLU A 83 14.06 15.22 0.70
N VAL A 84 13.83 14.24 -0.16
CA VAL A 84 13.92 14.42 -1.61
C VAL A 84 12.90 15.45 -2.08
N VAL A 85 11.66 15.33 -1.64
CA VAL A 85 10.61 16.29 -2.00
C VAL A 85 10.92 17.69 -1.49
N ALA A 86 11.41 17.82 -0.25
CA ALA A 86 11.79 19.09 0.33
C ALA A 86 12.95 19.74 -0.43
N SER A 87 13.95 18.93 -0.85
CA SER A 87 15.08 19.42 -1.66
C SER A 87 14.62 19.95 -3.01
N ASP A 88 13.73 19.25 -3.69
CA ASP A 88 13.18 19.69 -4.97
C ASP A 88 12.46 21.04 -4.83
N ASP A 89 11.68 21.21 -3.77
CA ASP A 89 10.97 22.45 -3.52
C ASP A 89 11.93 23.62 -3.25
N LEU A 90 13.03 23.35 -2.55
CA LEU A 90 14.03 24.38 -2.25
C LEU A 90 14.85 24.79 -3.46
N GLU A 91 15.00 23.94 -4.46
CA GLU A 91 15.75 24.23 -5.67
C GLU A 91 14.94 24.99 -6.72
N ARG A 92 13.66 25.13 -6.51
CA ARG A 92 12.79 25.90 -7.40
C ARG A 92 12.89 27.38 -7.08
#